data_553a85624d67374150502e50aa2a317b
#
_entry.id   553a85624d67374150502e50aa2a317b
#
_cell.length_a   1.000
_cell.length_b   1.000
_cell.length_c   1.000
_cell.angle_alpha   90.00
_cell.angle_beta   90.00
_cell.angle_gamma   90.00
#
_symmetry.space_group_name_H-M   'P 1'
#
loop_
_entity.id
_entity.type
_entity.pdbx_description
1 polymer ?
#
loop_
_entity_poly.entity_id
_entity_poly.type
_entity_poly.pdbx_seq_one_letter_code
_entity_poly.pdbx_strand_id
1 'polypeptide(L)'
;MAINSGIPVSCILSSASLHDSQVAIPLAEMTNQRVTSCYDLMDAAYDSPLIKAHSQSLGHVPLIDENPHTKQRKADIKQEQKSKRYAGYKTVEDIRYNERSTVERVNGRLKDEYGARMVRVRGPKKVMTHLMFGVIALTVDQLMRFLE
;
A
#
# COMPACT_ATOMS: atom_id res chain seq x y z
N MET A 1 -3.10 -3.80 -4.46
CA MET A 1 -2.71 -3.31 -5.80
C MET A 1 -1.81 -4.35 -6.44
N ALA A 2 -2.00 -4.67 -7.72
CA ALA A 2 -1.08 -5.55 -8.42
C ALA A 2 0.24 -4.81 -8.63
N ILE A 3 1.34 -5.40 -8.18
CA ILE A 3 2.67 -4.83 -8.32
C ILE A 3 2.98 -4.71 -9.82
N ASN A 4 3.65 -3.64 -10.22
CA ASN A 4 4.02 -3.28 -11.60
C ASN A 4 2.86 -2.88 -12.53
N SER A 5 1.62 -3.26 -12.27
CA SER A 5 0.50 -2.82 -13.11
C SER A 5 0.00 -1.41 -12.76
N GLY A 6 0.20 -0.97 -11.53
CA GLY A 6 -0.37 0.28 -11.03
C GLY A 6 -1.90 0.30 -10.96
N ILE A 7 -2.54 -0.85 -11.07
CA ILE A 7 -4.01 -0.98 -11.04
C ILE A 7 -4.48 -1.18 -9.60
N PRO A 8 -5.39 -0.33 -9.09
CA PRO A 8 -6.01 -0.55 -7.78
C PRO A 8 -6.91 -1.79 -7.81
N VAL A 9 -6.64 -2.76 -6.94
CA VAL A 9 -7.43 -4.01 -6.84
C VAL A 9 -8.59 -3.85 -5.87
N SER A 10 -8.34 -3.17 -4.75
CA SER A 10 -9.32 -2.95 -3.69
C SER A 10 -9.16 -1.55 -3.10
N CYS A 11 -10.26 -0.98 -2.62
CA CYS A 11 -10.25 0.29 -1.89
C CYS A 11 -11.34 0.30 -0.82
N ILE A 12 -11.06 0.99 0.28
CA ILE A 12 -11.99 1.21 1.38
C ILE A 12 -12.07 2.72 1.64
N LEU A 13 -13.29 3.21 1.86
CA LEU A 13 -13.52 4.55 2.39
C LEU A 13 -13.76 4.44 3.89
N SER A 14 -12.92 5.10 4.66
CA SER A 14 -13.05 5.18 6.13
C SER A 14 -13.28 6.62 6.59
N SER A 15 -13.62 6.78 7.87
CA SER A 15 -13.63 8.10 8.51
C SER A 15 -12.20 8.62 8.63
N ALA A 16 -12.00 9.95 8.50
CA ALA A 16 -10.70 10.58 8.69
C ALA A 16 -10.14 10.44 10.12
N SER A 17 -10.98 10.05 11.10
CA SER A 17 -10.56 9.77 12.47
C SER A 17 -10.06 8.33 12.67
N LEU A 18 -10.28 7.45 11.70
CA LEU A 18 -9.83 6.06 11.77
C LEU A 18 -8.40 5.95 11.27
N HIS A 19 -7.53 5.33 12.06
CA HIS A 19 -6.15 5.08 11.63
C HIS A 19 -6.11 4.02 10.52
N ASP A 20 -5.28 4.24 9.50
CA ASP A 20 -5.24 3.38 8.31
C ASP A 20 -4.95 1.91 8.62
N SER A 21 -4.16 1.63 9.67
CA SER A 21 -3.89 0.26 10.12
C SER A 21 -5.13 -0.51 10.57
N GLN A 22 -6.20 0.17 10.99
CA GLN A 22 -7.45 -0.49 11.41
C GLN A 22 -8.25 -1.04 10.23
N VAL A 23 -8.02 -0.55 9.02
CA VAL A 23 -8.66 -1.05 7.79
C VAL A 23 -7.76 -2.01 7.01
N ALA A 24 -6.55 -2.28 7.49
CA ALA A 24 -5.58 -3.14 6.80
C ALA A 24 -6.12 -4.57 6.59
N ILE A 25 -6.65 -5.18 7.64
CA ILE A 25 -7.18 -6.55 7.58
C ILE A 25 -8.38 -6.66 6.63
N PRO A 26 -9.45 -5.85 6.76
CA PRO A 26 -10.56 -5.88 5.80
C PRO A 26 -10.11 -5.64 4.36
N LEU A 27 -9.13 -4.75 4.14
CA LEU A 27 -8.61 -4.47 2.80
C LEU A 27 -7.83 -5.66 2.24
N ALA A 28 -7.03 -6.34 3.08
CA ALA A 28 -6.30 -7.55 2.69
C ALA A 28 -7.25 -8.68 2.31
N GLU A 29 -8.32 -8.91 3.08
CA GLU A 29 -9.35 -9.90 2.78
C GLU A 29 -10.06 -9.61 1.45
N MET A 30 -10.48 -8.35 1.22
CA MET A 30 -11.09 -7.94 -0.05
C MET A 30 -10.14 -8.16 -1.23
N THR A 31 -8.85 -7.95 -1.03
CA THR A 31 -7.83 -8.15 -2.07
C THR A 31 -7.63 -9.63 -2.35
N ASN A 32 -7.52 -10.45 -1.31
CA ASN A 32 -7.32 -11.90 -1.42
C ASN A 32 -8.48 -12.62 -2.13
N GLN A 33 -9.71 -12.08 -2.03
CA GLN A 33 -10.87 -12.59 -2.78
C GLN A 33 -10.78 -12.36 -4.29
N ARG A 34 -9.90 -11.46 -4.75
CA ARG A 34 -9.82 -11.03 -6.15
C ARG A 34 -8.55 -11.46 -6.85
N VAL A 35 -7.45 -11.48 -6.13
CA VAL A 35 -6.12 -11.81 -6.65
C VAL A 35 -5.33 -12.61 -5.65
N THR A 36 -4.47 -13.49 -6.14
CA THR A 36 -3.48 -14.19 -5.32
C THR A 36 -2.24 -13.30 -5.19
N SER A 37 -1.80 -13.07 -3.97
CA SER A 37 -0.60 -12.29 -3.65
C SER A 37 0.43 -13.18 -2.95
N CYS A 38 1.71 -12.90 -3.18
CA CYS A 38 2.79 -13.55 -2.44
C CYS A 38 3.30 -12.66 -1.29
N TYR A 39 3.16 -11.34 -1.44
CA TYR A 39 3.73 -10.35 -0.53
C TYR A 39 2.72 -9.26 -0.20
N ASP A 40 2.72 -8.82 1.06
CA ASP A 40 2.02 -7.63 1.50
C ASP A 40 3.04 -6.55 1.86
N LEU A 41 3.10 -5.49 1.04
CA LEU A 41 4.04 -4.38 1.19
C LEU A 41 3.36 -3.22 1.92
N MET A 42 3.78 -2.92 3.14
CA MET A 42 3.17 -1.89 3.96
C MET A 42 4.24 -0.99 4.59
N ASP A 43 3.86 0.21 4.99
CA ASP A 43 4.77 1.11 5.72
C ASP A 43 4.80 0.81 7.23
N ALA A 44 5.67 1.52 7.95
CA ALA A 44 5.85 1.36 9.39
C ALA A 44 4.59 1.66 10.22
N ALA A 45 3.59 2.35 9.67
CA ALA A 45 2.32 2.59 10.36
C ALA A 45 1.48 1.30 10.52
N TYR A 46 1.78 0.29 9.72
CA TYR A 46 1.14 -1.03 9.76
C TYR A 46 1.95 -2.07 10.55
N ASP A 47 3.03 -1.67 11.21
CA ASP A 47 3.88 -2.56 12.01
C ASP A 47 3.15 -3.02 13.29
N SER A 48 2.34 -4.05 13.12
CA SER A 48 1.52 -4.66 14.18
C SER A 48 1.62 -6.19 14.10
N PRO A 49 1.79 -6.88 15.26
CA PRO A 49 1.79 -8.34 15.28
C PRO A 49 0.52 -8.95 14.69
N LEU A 50 -0.64 -8.30 14.90
CA LEU A 50 -1.92 -8.74 14.38
C LEU A 50 -1.96 -8.71 12.85
N ILE A 51 -1.50 -7.62 12.24
CA ILE A 51 -1.46 -7.46 10.78
C ILE A 51 -0.49 -8.48 10.16
N LYS A 52 0.69 -8.66 10.77
CA LYS A 52 1.68 -9.65 10.32
C LYS A 52 1.12 -11.08 10.38
N ALA A 53 0.48 -11.45 11.50
CA ALA A 53 -0.13 -12.76 11.66
C ALA A 53 -1.27 -12.99 10.67
N HIS A 54 -2.09 -11.98 10.40
CA HIS A 54 -3.17 -12.06 9.41
C HIS A 54 -2.62 -12.26 7.99
N SER A 55 -1.62 -11.49 7.57
CA SER A 55 -0.94 -11.65 6.29
C SER A 55 -0.39 -13.07 6.12
N GLN A 56 0.29 -13.59 7.14
CA GLN A 56 0.80 -14.97 7.15
C GLN A 56 -0.33 -16.02 7.08
N SER A 57 -1.48 -15.78 7.72
CA SER A 57 -2.64 -16.68 7.64
C SER A 57 -3.24 -16.75 6.24
N LEU A 58 -3.08 -15.72 5.41
CA LEU A 58 -3.45 -15.70 4.00
C LEU A 58 -2.39 -16.36 3.10
N GLY A 59 -1.28 -16.84 3.66
CA GLY A 59 -0.15 -17.41 2.92
C GLY A 59 0.77 -16.36 2.30
N HIS A 60 0.66 -15.11 2.71
CA HIS A 60 1.50 -14.00 2.23
C HIS A 60 2.71 -13.78 3.11
N VAL A 61 3.75 -13.16 2.55
CA VAL A 61 4.93 -12.70 3.29
C VAL A 61 4.77 -11.19 3.56
N PRO A 62 4.57 -10.79 4.85
CA PRO A 62 4.46 -9.36 5.17
C PRO A 62 5.84 -8.69 5.11
N LEU A 63 6.01 -7.72 4.24
CA LEU A 63 7.17 -6.86 4.14
C LEU A 63 6.78 -5.47 4.66
N ILE A 64 6.95 -5.28 5.95
CA ILE A 64 6.53 -4.08 6.69
C ILE A 64 7.77 -3.48 7.34
N ASP A 65 8.00 -2.18 7.13
CA ASP A 65 9.07 -1.46 7.81
C ASP A 65 8.87 -1.53 9.32
N GLU A 66 9.95 -1.81 10.04
CA GLU A 66 9.92 -1.83 11.49
C GLU A 66 9.71 -0.42 12.05
N ASN A 67 8.74 -0.26 12.95
CA ASN A 67 8.53 0.97 13.69
C ASN A 67 9.31 0.93 15.01
N PRO A 68 10.53 1.47 15.09
CA PRO A 68 11.37 1.36 16.26
C PRO A 68 10.84 2.25 17.40
N HIS A 69 10.41 1.62 18.48
CA HIS A 69 9.90 2.31 19.67
C HIS A 69 11.00 2.85 20.59
N THR A 70 12.26 2.37 20.46
CA THR A 70 13.38 2.76 21.30
C THR A 70 14.46 3.51 20.52
N LYS A 71 15.17 4.43 21.20
CA LYS A 71 16.31 5.15 20.62
C LYS A 71 17.43 4.19 20.19
N GLN A 72 17.67 3.14 20.99
CA GLN A 72 18.67 2.12 20.67
C GLN A 72 18.32 1.42 19.36
N ARG A 73 17.09 0.91 19.20
CA ARG A 73 16.68 0.21 17.98
C ARG A 73 16.74 1.10 16.74
N LYS A 74 16.42 2.41 16.87
CA LYS A 74 16.62 3.39 15.79
C LYS A 74 18.08 3.51 15.36
N ALA A 75 19.00 3.50 16.32
CA ALA A 75 20.43 3.56 16.03
C ALA A 75 20.93 2.29 15.34
N ASP A 76 20.48 1.12 15.81
CA ASP A 76 20.84 -0.18 15.26
C ASP A 76 20.39 -0.31 13.80
N ILE A 77 19.13 0.01 13.51
CA ILE A 77 18.58 0.01 12.13
C ILE A 77 19.38 0.94 11.23
N LYS A 78 19.70 2.15 11.71
CA LYS A 78 20.51 3.11 10.93
C LYS A 78 21.90 2.57 10.63
N GLN A 79 22.51 1.87 11.58
CA GLN A 79 23.81 1.27 11.42
C GLN A 79 23.77 0.08 10.45
N GLU A 80 22.75 -0.78 10.54
CA GLU A 80 22.50 -1.89 9.60
C GLU A 80 22.32 -1.36 8.16
N GLN A 81 21.51 -0.33 7.98
CA GLN A 81 21.30 0.31 6.66
C GLN A 81 22.60 0.89 6.10
N LYS A 82 23.42 1.52 6.97
CA LYS A 82 24.72 2.05 6.57
C LYS A 82 25.67 0.92 6.14
N SER A 83 25.73 -0.17 6.88
CA SER A 83 26.55 -1.34 6.56
C SER A 83 26.12 -2.00 5.25
N LYS A 84 24.82 -2.21 5.03
CA LYS A 84 24.26 -2.72 3.77
C LYS A 84 24.63 -1.82 2.58
N ARG A 85 24.56 -0.49 2.76
CA ARG A 85 24.91 0.47 1.72
C ARG A 85 26.40 0.43 1.37
N TYR A 86 27.28 0.30 2.38
CA TYR A 86 28.71 0.14 2.15
C TYR A 86 29.07 -1.16 1.43
N ALA A 87 28.40 -2.26 1.77
CA ALA A 87 28.61 -3.56 1.13
C ALA A 87 28.00 -3.64 -0.29
N GLY A 88 27.20 -2.65 -0.71
CA GLY A 88 26.45 -2.70 -1.97
C GLY A 88 25.42 -3.83 -2.00
N TYR A 89 25.07 -4.39 -0.83
CA TYR A 89 24.18 -5.55 -0.71
C TYR A 89 22.74 -5.11 -0.53
N LYS A 90 21.86 -5.70 -1.34
CA LYS A 90 20.41 -5.58 -1.21
C LYS A 90 19.81 -6.96 -1.07
N THR A 91 18.94 -7.15 -0.09
CA THR A 91 18.16 -8.37 0.04
C THR A 91 17.05 -8.40 -1.02
N VAL A 92 16.49 -9.57 -1.26
CA VAL A 92 15.32 -9.72 -2.14
C VAL A 92 14.13 -8.93 -1.57
N GLU A 93 13.99 -8.92 -0.25
CA GLU A 93 12.98 -8.14 0.47
C GLU A 93 13.18 -6.64 0.25
N ASP A 94 14.42 -6.13 0.32
CA ASP A 94 14.71 -4.70 0.06
C ASP A 94 14.32 -4.30 -1.37
N ILE A 95 14.56 -5.18 -2.35
CA ILE A 95 14.18 -4.95 -3.75
C ILE A 95 12.66 -4.92 -3.88
N ARG A 96 11.97 -5.90 -3.31
CA ARG A 96 10.50 -5.99 -3.32
C ARG A 96 9.84 -4.83 -2.61
N TYR A 97 10.38 -4.43 -1.47
CA TYR A 97 9.84 -3.31 -0.70
C TYR A 97 9.84 -1.99 -1.47
N ASN A 98 10.82 -1.77 -2.34
CA ASN A 98 10.87 -0.56 -3.18
C ASN A 98 9.66 -0.45 -4.13
N GLU A 99 9.00 -1.56 -4.46
CA GLU A 99 7.80 -1.56 -5.30
C GLU A 99 6.61 -0.88 -4.59
N ARG A 100 6.66 -0.68 -3.27
CA ARG A 100 5.69 0.10 -2.50
C ARG A 100 5.51 1.53 -3.05
N SER A 101 6.57 2.13 -3.59
CA SER A 101 6.51 3.46 -4.21
C SER A 101 5.48 3.56 -5.34
N THR A 102 5.09 2.43 -5.95
CA THR A 102 4.04 2.38 -6.97
C THR A 102 2.69 2.77 -6.38
N VAL A 103 2.40 2.40 -5.12
CA VAL A 103 1.15 2.77 -4.42
C VAL A 103 1.06 4.29 -4.25
N GLU A 104 2.17 4.91 -3.83
CA GLU A 104 2.23 6.36 -3.65
C GLU A 104 2.02 7.11 -4.97
N ARG A 105 2.64 6.61 -6.04
CA ARG A 105 2.49 7.15 -7.40
C ARG A 105 1.04 7.07 -7.88
N VAL A 106 0.40 5.92 -7.70
CA VAL A 106 -1.02 5.71 -8.06
C VAL A 106 -1.94 6.60 -7.24
N ASN A 107 -1.70 6.72 -5.93
CA ASN A 107 -2.46 7.63 -5.07
C ASN A 107 -2.27 9.10 -5.47
N GLY A 108 -1.05 9.49 -5.89
CA GLY A 108 -0.77 10.81 -6.45
C GLY A 108 -1.60 11.06 -7.70
N ARG A 109 -1.56 10.15 -8.68
CA ARG A 109 -2.35 10.24 -9.90
C ARG A 109 -3.86 10.30 -9.62
N LEU A 110 -4.37 9.45 -8.72
CA LEU A 110 -5.78 9.46 -8.34
C LEU A 110 -6.22 10.83 -7.80
N LYS A 111 -5.35 11.49 -7.01
CA LYS A 111 -5.60 12.83 -6.47
C LYS A 111 -5.51 13.92 -7.53
N ASP A 112 -4.49 13.89 -8.37
CA ASP A 112 -4.12 15.01 -9.24
C ASP A 112 -4.80 14.94 -10.61
N GLU A 113 -4.98 13.74 -11.16
CA GLU A 113 -5.52 13.53 -12.51
C GLU A 113 -6.99 13.08 -12.49
N TYR A 114 -7.42 12.33 -11.46
CA TYR A 114 -8.72 11.66 -11.41
C TYR A 114 -9.65 12.17 -10.31
N GLY A 115 -9.44 13.41 -9.85
CA GLY A 115 -10.38 14.17 -9.05
C GLY A 115 -10.50 13.82 -7.57
N ALA A 116 -9.66 12.91 -7.01
CA ALA A 116 -9.74 12.55 -5.61
C ALA A 116 -9.26 13.64 -4.65
N ARG A 117 -8.55 14.67 -5.14
CA ARG A 117 -8.10 15.81 -4.32
C ARG A 117 -9.25 16.75 -3.95
N MET A 118 -10.25 16.92 -4.83
CA MET A 118 -11.33 17.89 -4.67
C MET A 118 -12.70 17.20 -4.76
N VAL A 119 -13.08 16.56 -3.67
CA VAL A 119 -14.40 15.91 -3.59
C VAL A 119 -15.47 16.94 -3.28
N ARG A 120 -16.35 17.24 -4.24
CA ARG A 120 -17.41 18.26 -4.16
C ARG A 120 -18.75 17.71 -3.67
N VAL A 121 -18.82 16.45 -3.25
CA VAL A 121 -20.04 15.80 -2.78
C VAL A 121 -19.94 15.50 -1.28
N ARG A 122 -21.10 15.38 -0.61
CA ARG A 122 -21.17 15.09 0.82
C ARG A 122 -21.88 13.76 1.08
N GLY A 123 -21.47 13.10 2.14
CA GLY A 123 -21.99 11.79 2.58
C GLY A 123 -21.21 10.60 1.99
N PRO A 124 -21.08 9.52 2.76
CA PRO A 124 -20.15 8.42 2.45
C PRO A 124 -20.46 7.74 1.11
N LYS A 125 -21.74 7.52 0.79
CA LYS A 125 -22.14 6.89 -0.47
C LYS A 125 -21.74 7.72 -1.69
N LYS A 126 -22.00 9.05 -1.67
CA LYS A 126 -21.65 9.94 -2.79
C LYS A 126 -20.14 10.11 -2.92
N VAL A 127 -19.43 10.23 -1.80
CA VAL A 127 -17.96 10.31 -1.78
C VAL A 127 -17.36 9.02 -2.36
N MET A 128 -17.84 7.86 -1.91
CA MET A 128 -17.37 6.57 -2.43
C MET A 128 -17.63 6.46 -3.94
N THR A 129 -18.83 6.83 -4.43
CA THR A 129 -19.15 6.82 -5.85
C THR A 129 -18.20 7.72 -6.64
N HIS A 130 -17.95 8.94 -6.17
CA HIS A 130 -17.01 9.88 -6.81
C HIS A 130 -15.59 9.28 -6.91
N LEU A 131 -15.06 8.72 -5.81
CA LEU A 131 -13.74 8.11 -5.79
C LEU A 131 -13.67 6.87 -6.69
N MET A 132 -14.73 6.06 -6.73
CA MET A 132 -14.79 4.86 -7.60
C MET A 132 -14.76 5.22 -9.09
N PHE A 133 -15.38 6.32 -9.52
CA PHE A 133 -15.21 6.80 -10.90
C PHE A 133 -13.76 7.17 -11.21
N GLY A 134 -13.07 7.82 -10.28
CA GLY A 134 -11.63 8.09 -10.42
C GLY A 134 -10.80 6.82 -10.52
N VAL A 135 -11.09 5.83 -9.69
CA VAL A 135 -10.41 4.51 -9.72
C VAL A 135 -10.65 3.79 -11.05
N ILE A 136 -11.89 3.81 -11.57
CA ILE A 136 -12.23 3.20 -12.87
C ILE A 136 -11.48 3.92 -14.00
N ALA A 137 -11.50 5.24 -14.03
CA ALA A 137 -10.81 6.03 -15.07
C ALA A 137 -9.29 5.75 -15.04
N LEU A 138 -8.66 5.74 -13.86
CA LEU A 138 -7.26 5.39 -13.69
C LEU A 138 -6.98 3.96 -14.17
N THR A 139 -7.85 3.02 -13.85
CA THR A 139 -7.69 1.61 -14.25
C THR A 139 -7.75 1.47 -15.77
N VAL A 140 -8.70 2.15 -16.42
CA VAL A 140 -8.81 2.13 -17.89
C VAL A 140 -7.58 2.76 -18.55
N ASP A 141 -7.14 3.93 -18.07
CA ASP A 141 -5.91 4.56 -18.56
C ASP A 141 -4.69 3.63 -18.42
N GLN A 142 -4.58 2.95 -17.29
CA GLN A 142 -3.48 2.02 -17.06
C GLN A 142 -3.56 0.80 -17.96
N LEU A 143 -4.75 0.26 -18.21
CA LEU A 143 -4.94 -0.87 -19.14
C LEU A 143 -4.60 -0.45 -20.58
N MET A 144 -5.00 0.75 -21.01
CA MET A 144 -4.64 1.24 -22.34
C MET A 144 -3.15 1.32 -22.57
N ARG A 145 -2.38 1.73 -21.55
CA ARG A 145 -0.91 1.77 -21.61
C ARG A 145 -0.24 0.41 -21.74
N PHE A 146 -0.94 -0.68 -21.42
CA PHE A 146 -0.44 -2.04 -21.67
C PHE A 146 -0.72 -2.54 -23.09
N LEU A 147 -1.57 -1.85 -23.84
CA LEU A 147 -1.91 -2.18 -25.22
C LEU A 147 -1.06 -1.42 -26.25
N GLU A 148 -0.35 -0.38 -25.81
CA GLU A 148 0.61 0.38 -26.59
C GLU A 148 2.00 -0.27 -26.58
#